data_070626b55f623beac9fe7c78e36645a8
#
_entry.id   070626b55f623beac9fe7c78e36645a8
#
_cell.length_a   1.000
_cell.length_b   1.000
_cell.length_c   1.000
_cell.angle_alpha   90.00
_cell.angle_beta   90.00
_cell.angle_gamma   90.00
#
_symmetry.space_group_name_H-M   'P 1'
#
loop_
_entity.id
_entity.type
_entity.pdbx_description
1 polymer ?
#
loop_
_entity_poly.entity_id
_entity_poly.type
_entity_poly.pdbx_seq_one_letter_code
_entity_poly.pdbx_strand_id
1 'polypeptide(L)'
;MTNAAREAAADARPVDYIGIDMAKARFEWAVHGARITHSASNDEAGFEQLLGELRAHRVGLIVIEASGGLQHALASVLLQRGLPVAVVNPRAAREFARSMGQLAKTDAIDALALAHYAHTLAHKADQAGVRLSPPPQHLEQLQAMVLRRKQLMDMRTAELNRRAGPMRVLRKSIAAVLKTLDEQIEALDKDIGAHLGQYFNELDERFDSIKGMGPNTCASVIAFMPELGHISNARAAKLAGLAPLNNDSGTSRGKRSIWGGRKLVRCALYMATLSAVRFNPVIKAFYVRLLAAGKCKKAALTACSHKLLRILNAMARSGKAWNPELHGLTA
;
A
#
# COMPACT_ATOMS: atom_id res chain seq x y z
N MET A 1 -16.85 -39.41 20.93
CA MET A 1 -15.60 -38.65 21.00
C MET A 1 -15.91 -37.31 21.65
N THR A 2 -15.30 -37.00 22.78
CA THR A 2 -15.48 -35.74 23.52
C THR A 2 -14.91 -34.56 22.76
N ASN A 3 -15.42 -33.33 23.00
CA ASN A 3 -14.92 -32.10 22.34
C ASN A 3 -13.38 -31.93 22.49
N ALA A 4 -12.83 -32.29 23.65
CA ALA A 4 -11.38 -32.27 23.91
C ALA A 4 -10.58 -33.23 23.00
N ALA A 5 -11.14 -34.41 22.65
CA ALA A 5 -10.50 -35.35 21.73
C ALA A 5 -10.54 -34.84 20.25
N ARG A 6 -11.56 -34.06 19.92
CA ARG A 6 -11.64 -33.38 18.58
C ARG A 6 -10.69 -32.19 18.50
N GLU A 7 -10.53 -31.41 19.56
CA GLU A 7 -9.56 -30.29 19.62
C GLU A 7 -8.12 -30.80 19.61
N ALA A 8 -7.79 -31.86 20.34
CA ALA A 8 -6.46 -32.48 20.33
C ALA A 8 -6.11 -33.12 18.96
N ALA A 9 -7.09 -33.73 18.28
CA ALA A 9 -6.91 -34.28 16.95
C ALA A 9 -6.77 -33.16 15.86
N ALA A 10 -7.38 -32.00 16.11
CA ALA A 10 -7.23 -30.82 15.23
C ALA A 10 -5.82 -30.21 15.35
N ASP A 11 -5.17 -30.32 16.49
CA ASP A 11 -3.82 -29.79 16.70
C ASP A 11 -2.70 -30.67 16.11
N ALA A 12 -2.99 -31.94 15.83
CA ALA A 12 -2.05 -32.90 15.23
C ALA A 12 -2.00 -32.84 13.68
N ARG A 13 -2.89 -32.07 13.04
CA ARG A 13 -2.88 -31.93 11.57
C ARG A 13 -1.68 -31.12 11.09
N PRO A 14 -1.08 -31.46 9.92
CA PRO A 14 -0.04 -30.64 9.31
C PRO A 14 -0.57 -29.22 9.04
N VAL A 15 0.32 -28.25 9.12
CA VAL A 15 -0.02 -26.85 8.84
C VAL A 15 -0.06 -26.63 7.33
N ASP A 16 -1.19 -26.16 6.84
CA ASP A 16 -1.43 -25.90 5.43
C ASP A 16 -1.19 -24.43 5.08
N TYR A 17 -0.64 -24.20 3.88
CA TYR A 17 -0.36 -22.88 3.33
C TYR A 17 -1.13 -22.71 2.03
N ILE A 18 -1.84 -21.59 1.90
CA ILE A 18 -2.84 -21.40 0.86
C ILE A 18 -2.46 -20.20 0.00
N GLY A 19 -2.57 -20.38 -1.32
CA GLY A 19 -2.42 -19.30 -2.29
C GLY A 19 -3.76 -19.02 -2.98
N ILE A 20 -4.09 -17.74 -3.13
CA ILE A 20 -5.32 -17.30 -3.80
C ILE A 20 -4.97 -16.28 -4.87
N ASP A 21 -5.35 -16.56 -6.10
CA ASP A 21 -5.31 -15.63 -7.22
C ASP A 21 -6.71 -15.09 -7.52
N MET A 22 -6.83 -13.75 -7.58
CA MET A 22 -8.11 -13.05 -7.65
C MET A 22 -8.39 -12.52 -9.06
N ALA A 23 -9.53 -12.90 -9.63
CA ALA A 23 -10.07 -12.27 -10.82
C ALA A 23 -11.43 -11.59 -10.53
N LYS A 24 -11.98 -10.87 -11.50
CA LYS A 24 -13.19 -10.07 -11.32
C LYS A 24 -14.42 -10.92 -10.98
N ALA A 25 -14.60 -12.06 -11.66
CA ALA A 25 -15.79 -12.90 -11.52
C ALA A 25 -15.57 -14.10 -10.60
N ARG A 26 -14.33 -14.53 -10.42
CA ARG A 26 -13.98 -15.74 -9.69
C ARG A 26 -12.58 -15.61 -9.11
N PHE A 27 -12.22 -16.47 -8.18
CA PHE A 27 -10.85 -16.64 -7.72
C PHE A 27 -10.47 -18.12 -7.76
N GLU A 28 -9.18 -18.37 -7.91
CA GLU A 28 -8.60 -19.71 -7.80
C GLU A 28 -7.75 -19.81 -6.55
N TRP A 29 -7.80 -20.95 -5.91
CA TRP A 29 -6.99 -21.19 -4.72
C TRP A 29 -6.39 -22.60 -4.71
N ALA A 30 -5.27 -22.75 -4.03
CA ALA A 30 -4.54 -24.00 -3.91
C ALA A 30 -3.92 -24.14 -2.51
N VAL A 31 -3.71 -25.38 -2.09
CA VAL A 31 -2.93 -25.73 -0.91
C VAL A 31 -1.50 -26.07 -1.34
N HIS A 32 -0.51 -25.64 -0.58
CA HIS A 32 0.89 -25.98 -0.85
C HIS A 32 1.12 -27.49 -0.85
N GLY A 33 1.79 -27.99 -1.87
CA GLY A 33 2.02 -29.42 -2.08
C GLY A 33 0.90 -30.15 -2.80
N ALA A 34 -0.29 -29.55 -2.97
CA ALA A 34 -1.34 -30.09 -3.81
C ALA A 34 -1.03 -29.91 -5.30
N ARG A 35 -1.63 -30.75 -6.12
CA ARG A 35 -1.57 -30.64 -7.59
C ARG A 35 -2.85 -30.08 -8.21
N ILE A 36 -3.87 -29.91 -7.37
CA ILE A 36 -5.23 -29.52 -7.79
C ILE A 36 -5.47 -28.09 -7.29
N THR A 37 -6.09 -27.28 -8.12
CA THR A 37 -6.64 -25.97 -7.75
C THR A 37 -8.15 -26.06 -7.62
N HIS A 38 -8.70 -25.22 -6.80
CA HIS A 38 -10.13 -25.04 -6.60
C HIS A 38 -10.53 -23.64 -7.08
N SER A 39 -11.79 -23.48 -7.43
CA SER A 39 -12.29 -22.20 -7.89
C SER A 39 -13.65 -21.89 -7.26
N ALA A 40 -13.86 -20.63 -6.92
CA ALA A 40 -15.14 -20.15 -6.43
C ALA A 40 -15.47 -18.77 -7.04
N SER A 41 -16.72 -18.32 -6.95
CA SER A 41 -17.15 -17.01 -7.38
C SER A 41 -16.58 -15.91 -6.47
N ASN A 42 -16.28 -14.75 -7.04
CA ASN A 42 -15.79 -13.60 -6.26
C ASN A 42 -16.98 -12.79 -5.69
N ASP A 43 -17.75 -13.44 -4.84
CA ASP A 43 -18.92 -12.93 -4.14
C ASP A 43 -19.07 -13.64 -2.77
N GLU A 44 -20.10 -13.26 -2.00
CA GLU A 44 -20.35 -13.83 -0.67
C GLU A 44 -20.51 -15.35 -0.70
N ALA A 45 -21.17 -15.91 -1.73
CA ALA A 45 -21.38 -17.35 -1.85
C ALA A 45 -20.06 -18.10 -2.03
N GLY A 46 -19.17 -17.59 -2.90
CA GLY A 46 -17.85 -18.18 -3.10
C GLY A 46 -16.94 -18.02 -1.87
N PHE A 47 -17.08 -16.92 -1.11
CA PHE A 47 -16.32 -16.75 0.14
C PHE A 47 -16.75 -17.76 1.21
N GLU A 48 -18.06 -18.02 1.36
CA GLU A 48 -18.57 -19.04 2.31
C GLU A 48 -18.20 -20.46 1.84
N GLN A 49 -18.18 -20.74 0.52
CA GLN A 49 -17.66 -21.98 -0.02
C GLN A 49 -16.22 -22.20 0.40
N LEU A 50 -15.33 -21.23 0.16
CA LEU A 50 -13.92 -21.30 0.56
C LEU A 50 -13.80 -21.53 2.07
N LEU A 51 -14.52 -20.76 2.90
CA LEU A 51 -14.50 -20.91 4.36
C LEU A 51 -14.95 -22.31 4.80
N GLY A 52 -15.94 -22.90 4.10
CA GLY A 52 -16.39 -24.27 4.33
C GLY A 52 -15.27 -25.29 4.11
N GLU A 53 -14.56 -25.17 2.98
CA GLU A 53 -13.45 -26.03 2.60
C GLU A 53 -12.25 -25.85 3.56
N LEU A 54 -11.94 -24.60 3.97
CA LEU A 54 -10.84 -24.29 4.89
C LEU A 54 -11.01 -24.88 6.30
N ARG A 55 -12.22 -25.26 6.72
CA ARG A 55 -12.45 -25.95 8.01
C ARG A 55 -11.73 -27.29 8.11
N ALA A 56 -11.47 -27.94 6.98
CA ALA A 56 -10.71 -29.19 6.95
C ALA A 56 -9.20 -28.98 7.14
N HIS A 57 -8.71 -27.75 7.03
CA HIS A 57 -7.31 -27.38 7.05
C HIS A 57 -6.88 -26.68 8.34
N ARG A 58 -5.65 -26.94 8.80
CA ARG A 58 -4.98 -26.14 9.81
C ARG A 58 -4.18 -25.05 9.10
N VAL A 59 -4.82 -23.89 8.89
CA VAL A 59 -4.26 -22.81 8.06
C VAL A 59 -3.12 -22.09 8.79
N GLY A 60 -1.91 -22.14 8.25
CA GLY A 60 -0.74 -21.42 8.73
C GLY A 60 -0.59 -20.01 8.14
N LEU A 61 -0.87 -19.86 6.85
CA LEU A 61 -0.88 -18.57 6.15
C LEU A 61 -1.65 -18.69 4.84
N ILE A 62 -2.49 -17.71 4.56
CA ILE A 62 -3.14 -17.49 3.27
C ILE A 62 -2.43 -16.31 2.58
N VAL A 63 -1.95 -16.51 1.37
CA VAL A 63 -1.39 -15.45 0.53
C VAL A 63 -2.33 -15.13 -0.61
N ILE A 64 -2.70 -13.86 -0.73
CA ILE A 64 -3.55 -13.33 -1.79
C ILE A 64 -2.73 -12.33 -2.62
N GLU A 65 -2.79 -12.42 -3.95
CA GLU A 65 -2.18 -11.42 -4.82
C GLU A 65 -3.04 -10.14 -4.86
N ALA A 66 -2.38 -8.97 -4.77
CA ALA A 66 -3.06 -7.67 -4.87
C ALA A 66 -3.52 -7.40 -6.31
N SER A 67 -4.79 -7.55 -6.60
CA SER A 67 -5.39 -7.42 -7.94
C SER A 67 -6.31 -6.19 -8.04
N GLY A 68 -5.71 -4.98 -7.94
CA GLY A 68 -6.44 -3.72 -8.16
C GLY A 68 -7.56 -3.42 -7.16
N GLY A 69 -7.61 -4.10 -6.02
CA GLY A 69 -8.64 -3.93 -4.99
C GLY A 69 -9.61 -5.12 -4.88
N LEU A 70 -9.64 -6.03 -5.83
CA LEU A 70 -10.52 -7.20 -5.83
C LEU A 70 -10.32 -8.10 -4.60
N GLN A 71 -9.10 -8.13 -4.06
CA GLN A 71 -8.73 -8.93 -2.90
C GLN A 71 -9.31 -8.41 -1.57
N HIS A 72 -9.79 -7.17 -1.50
CA HIS A 72 -10.14 -6.55 -0.22
C HIS A 72 -11.33 -7.23 0.46
N ALA A 73 -12.39 -7.54 -0.28
CA ALA A 73 -13.58 -8.18 0.28
C ALA A 73 -13.24 -9.56 0.88
N LEU A 74 -12.60 -10.42 0.11
CA LEU A 74 -12.19 -11.75 0.58
C LEU A 74 -11.21 -11.67 1.76
N ALA A 75 -10.19 -10.81 1.66
CA ALA A 75 -9.21 -10.64 2.74
C ALA A 75 -9.89 -10.18 4.06
N SER A 76 -10.87 -9.26 3.98
CA SER A 76 -11.64 -8.82 5.15
C SER A 76 -12.44 -9.97 5.77
N VAL A 77 -13.14 -10.76 4.97
CA VAL A 77 -13.90 -11.92 5.44
C VAL A 77 -13.01 -12.94 6.13
N LEU A 78 -11.87 -13.30 5.52
CA LEU A 78 -10.91 -14.24 6.09
C LEU A 78 -10.33 -13.74 7.43
N LEU A 79 -9.98 -12.45 7.49
CA LEU A 79 -9.46 -11.82 8.72
C LEU A 79 -10.51 -11.79 9.85
N GLN A 80 -11.77 -11.49 9.53
CA GLN A 80 -12.89 -11.54 10.50
C GLN A 80 -13.11 -12.94 11.08
N ARG A 81 -12.77 -13.98 10.32
CA ARG A 81 -12.78 -15.38 10.79
C ARG A 81 -11.50 -15.81 11.52
N GLY A 82 -10.59 -14.86 11.80
CA GLY A 82 -9.33 -15.11 12.53
C GLY A 82 -8.26 -15.83 11.71
N LEU A 83 -8.42 -15.95 10.39
CA LEU A 83 -7.46 -16.64 9.54
C LEU A 83 -6.23 -15.75 9.27
N PRO A 84 -5.02 -16.32 9.22
CA PRO A 84 -3.79 -15.58 8.96
C PRO A 84 -3.66 -15.26 7.47
N VAL A 85 -3.87 -14.01 7.09
CA VAL A 85 -3.83 -13.53 5.70
C VAL A 85 -2.63 -12.63 5.46
N ALA A 86 -2.04 -12.73 4.27
CA ALA A 86 -1.05 -11.79 3.74
C ALA A 86 -1.43 -11.38 2.31
N VAL A 87 -1.40 -10.08 2.02
CA VAL A 87 -1.55 -9.60 0.64
C VAL A 87 -0.17 -9.25 0.10
N VAL A 88 0.19 -9.85 -1.03
CA VAL A 88 1.49 -9.70 -1.66
C VAL A 88 1.41 -8.86 -2.92
N ASN A 89 2.53 -8.20 -3.24
CA ASN A 89 2.64 -7.44 -4.48
C ASN A 89 2.70 -8.40 -5.68
N PRO A 90 1.91 -8.18 -6.77
CA PRO A 90 1.87 -9.03 -7.95
C PRO A 90 3.25 -9.30 -8.55
N ARG A 91 4.10 -8.28 -8.54
CA ARG A 91 5.44 -8.45 -9.09
C ARG A 91 6.31 -9.34 -8.21
N ALA A 92 6.22 -9.22 -6.88
CA ALA A 92 6.95 -10.11 -5.98
C ALA A 92 6.48 -11.56 -6.13
N ALA A 93 5.17 -11.78 -6.25
CA ALA A 93 4.60 -13.09 -6.52
C ALA A 93 5.12 -13.66 -7.87
N ARG A 94 5.12 -12.83 -8.92
CA ARG A 94 5.61 -13.23 -10.24
C ARG A 94 7.12 -13.52 -10.27
N GLU A 95 7.94 -12.70 -9.60
CA GLU A 95 9.38 -12.94 -9.48
C GLU A 95 9.65 -14.23 -8.69
N PHE A 96 8.88 -14.49 -7.63
CA PHE A 96 8.94 -15.74 -6.89
C PHE A 96 8.60 -16.94 -7.79
N ALA A 97 7.47 -16.91 -8.50
CA ALA A 97 7.06 -17.97 -9.42
C ALA A 97 8.15 -18.29 -10.46
N ARG A 98 8.75 -17.24 -11.05
CA ARG A 98 9.85 -17.38 -12.02
C ARG A 98 11.10 -18.01 -11.41
N SER A 99 11.46 -17.62 -10.18
CA SER A 99 12.62 -18.19 -9.48
C SER A 99 12.43 -19.68 -9.18
N MET A 100 11.17 -20.15 -9.11
CA MET A 100 10.78 -21.55 -8.94
C MET A 100 10.59 -22.29 -10.27
N GLY A 101 10.97 -21.67 -11.40
CA GLY A 101 10.87 -22.28 -12.73
C GLY A 101 9.49 -22.17 -13.40
N GLN A 102 8.51 -21.49 -12.77
CA GLN A 102 7.18 -21.31 -13.32
C GLN A 102 7.17 -20.13 -14.32
N LEU A 103 7.38 -20.47 -15.60
CA LEU A 103 7.43 -19.47 -16.68
C LEU A 103 6.05 -19.17 -17.27
N ALA A 104 5.18 -20.19 -17.34
CA ALA A 104 3.79 -20.06 -17.82
C ALA A 104 2.97 -19.20 -16.85
N LYS A 105 1.87 -18.64 -17.36
CA LYS A 105 0.92 -17.85 -16.57
C LYS A 105 -0.49 -18.35 -16.84
N THR A 106 -1.12 -18.94 -15.83
CA THR A 106 -2.55 -19.24 -15.75
C THR A 106 -2.97 -19.06 -14.30
N ASP A 107 -4.25 -18.78 -14.06
CA ASP A 107 -4.77 -18.55 -12.70
C ASP A 107 -4.48 -19.76 -11.79
N ALA A 108 -4.59 -20.98 -12.31
CA ALA A 108 -4.25 -22.23 -11.59
C ALA A 108 -2.75 -22.29 -11.21
N ILE A 109 -1.84 -21.96 -12.13
CA ILE A 109 -0.40 -21.94 -11.87
C ILE A 109 -0.07 -20.83 -10.86
N ASP A 110 -0.72 -19.67 -10.98
CA ASP A 110 -0.49 -18.54 -10.10
C ASP A 110 -1.00 -18.87 -8.69
N ALA A 111 -2.15 -19.55 -8.50
CA ALA A 111 -2.63 -20.01 -7.20
C ALA A 111 -1.67 -21.02 -6.53
N LEU A 112 -1.14 -21.99 -7.29
CA LEU A 112 -0.13 -22.94 -6.79
C LEU A 112 1.18 -22.25 -6.40
N ALA A 113 1.64 -21.29 -7.20
CA ALA A 113 2.83 -20.51 -6.90
C ALA A 113 2.64 -19.63 -5.64
N LEU A 114 1.45 -19.06 -5.46
CA LEU A 114 1.10 -18.30 -4.26
C LEU A 114 1.02 -19.19 -3.02
N ALA A 115 0.55 -20.42 -3.13
CA ALA A 115 0.56 -21.38 -2.02
C ALA A 115 2.00 -21.73 -1.59
N HIS A 116 2.91 -21.95 -2.55
CA HIS A 116 4.33 -22.14 -2.26
C HIS A 116 4.95 -20.87 -1.66
N TYR A 117 4.55 -19.70 -2.13
CA TYR A 117 5.01 -18.43 -1.57
C TYR A 117 4.51 -18.24 -0.13
N ALA A 118 3.27 -18.68 0.17
CA ALA A 118 2.73 -18.67 1.53
C ALA A 118 3.58 -19.53 2.48
N HIS A 119 3.92 -20.75 2.08
CA HIS A 119 4.83 -21.62 2.82
C HIS A 119 6.19 -20.93 3.07
N THR A 120 6.81 -20.37 2.03
CA THR A 120 8.10 -19.69 2.12
C THR A 120 8.06 -18.47 3.05
N LEU A 121 7.00 -17.65 2.97
CA LEU A 121 6.83 -16.49 3.83
C LEU A 121 6.60 -16.86 5.30
N ALA A 122 5.85 -17.94 5.56
CA ALA A 122 5.58 -18.40 6.91
C ALA A 122 6.82 -18.92 7.63
N HIS A 123 7.83 -19.40 6.89
CA HIS A 123 9.09 -19.90 7.45
C HIS A 123 10.23 -18.86 7.45
N LYS A 124 9.94 -17.64 7.06
CA LYS A 124 10.93 -16.55 7.08
C LYS A 124 11.16 -16.07 8.52
N ALA A 125 12.43 -15.84 8.90
CA ALA A 125 12.81 -15.45 10.26
C ALA A 125 12.15 -14.14 10.75
N ASP A 126 11.83 -13.20 9.84
CA ASP A 126 11.11 -11.95 10.16
C ASP A 126 9.64 -12.06 9.70
N GLN A 127 8.81 -12.73 10.50
CA GLN A 127 7.38 -12.85 10.24
C GLN A 127 6.57 -11.60 10.63
N ALA A 128 7.15 -10.72 11.45
CA ALA A 128 6.47 -9.49 11.90
C ALA A 128 6.23 -8.55 10.72
N GLY A 129 4.99 -8.53 10.21
CA GLY A 129 4.54 -7.68 9.11
C GLY A 129 4.29 -8.40 7.79
N VAL A 130 4.33 -9.73 7.78
CA VAL A 130 3.80 -10.55 6.69
C VAL A 130 2.28 -10.68 6.80
N ARG A 131 1.79 -10.91 8.02
CA ARG A 131 0.36 -11.06 8.30
C ARG A 131 -0.34 -9.70 8.29
N LEU A 132 -1.50 -9.62 7.64
CA LEU A 132 -2.40 -8.49 7.77
C LEU A 132 -3.08 -8.53 9.14
N SER A 133 -3.28 -7.36 9.73
CA SER A 133 -4.30 -7.16 10.75
C SER A 133 -5.47 -6.44 10.09
N PRO A 134 -6.74 -6.76 10.43
CA PRO A 134 -7.87 -6.01 9.91
C PRO A 134 -7.69 -4.55 10.32
N PRO A 135 -7.71 -3.61 9.35
CA PRO A 135 -7.64 -2.20 9.71
C PRO A 135 -8.90 -1.81 10.49
N PRO A 136 -8.82 -0.87 11.43
CA PRO A 136 -10.01 -0.32 12.08
C PRO A 136 -10.96 0.28 11.02
N GLN A 137 -12.28 0.17 11.24
CA GLN A 137 -13.31 0.62 10.29
C GLN A 137 -13.10 2.08 9.84
N HIS A 138 -12.76 2.97 10.76
CA HIS A 138 -12.49 4.37 10.44
C HIS A 138 -11.27 4.55 9.52
N LEU A 139 -10.28 3.66 9.57
CA LEU A 139 -9.14 3.68 8.66
C LEU A 139 -9.53 3.17 7.26
N GLU A 140 -10.35 2.12 7.17
CA GLU A 140 -10.90 1.63 5.89
C GLU A 140 -11.75 2.71 5.20
N GLN A 141 -12.59 3.41 5.95
CA GLN A 141 -13.39 4.52 5.43
C GLN A 141 -12.50 5.64 4.88
N LEU A 142 -11.45 6.05 5.61
CA LEU A 142 -10.51 7.05 5.12
C LEU A 142 -9.80 6.58 3.84
N GLN A 143 -9.37 5.33 3.80
CA GLN A 143 -8.74 4.74 2.61
C GLN A 143 -9.67 4.78 1.41
N ALA A 144 -10.94 4.42 1.58
CA ALA A 144 -11.95 4.44 0.52
C ALA A 144 -12.17 5.86 -0.02
N MET A 145 -12.32 6.85 0.86
CA MET A 145 -12.49 8.26 0.49
C MET A 145 -11.28 8.81 -0.27
N VAL A 146 -10.06 8.56 0.21
CA VAL A 146 -8.82 9.01 -0.45
C VAL A 146 -8.65 8.34 -1.82
N LEU A 147 -8.97 7.06 -1.95
CA LEU A 147 -8.95 6.35 -3.24
C LEU A 147 -9.99 6.93 -4.21
N ARG A 148 -11.21 7.19 -3.73
CA ARG A 148 -12.26 7.78 -4.55
C ARG A 148 -11.88 9.17 -5.04
N ARG A 149 -11.34 9.99 -4.15
CA ARG A 149 -10.80 11.30 -4.53
C ARG A 149 -9.73 11.20 -5.63
N LYS A 150 -8.81 10.25 -5.48
CA LYS A 150 -7.78 9.99 -6.51
C LYS A 150 -8.40 9.63 -7.86
N GLN A 151 -9.43 8.77 -7.89
CA GLN A 151 -10.14 8.40 -9.12
C GLN A 151 -10.76 9.63 -9.79
N LEU A 152 -11.44 10.48 -9.03
CA LEU A 152 -12.04 11.72 -9.54
C LEU A 152 -10.97 12.69 -10.09
N MET A 153 -9.83 12.82 -9.42
CA MET A 153 -8.70 13.61 -9.89
C MET A 153 -8.11 13.07 -11.20
N ASP A 154 -8.03 11.75 -11.37
CA ASP A 154 -7.56 11.13 -12.61
C ASP A 154 -8.56 11.39 -13.77
N MET A 155 -9.87 11.27 -13.52
CA MET A 155 -10.93 11.61 -14.47
C MET A 155 -10.85 13.09 -14.86
N ARG A 156 -10.71 13.99 -13.89
CA ARG A 156 -10.53 15.43 -14.10
C ARG A 156 -9.33 15.74 -14.99
N THR A 157 -8.21 15.09 -14.72
CA THR A 157 -6.99 15.27 -15.52
C THR A 157 -7.20 14.79 -16.95
N ALA A 158 -7.90 13.68 -17.15
CA ALA A 158 -8.24 13.19 -18.49
C ALA A 158 -9.13 14.17 -19.25
N GLU A 159 -10.14 14.77 -18.60
CA GLU A 159 -11.00 15.78 -19.21
C GLU A 159 -10.25 17.10 -19.51
N LEU A 160 -9.34 17.52 -18.64
CA LEU A 160 -8.48 18.68 -18.91
C LEU A 160 -7.60 18.48 -20.15
N ASN A 161 -7.05 17.27 -20.32
CA ASN A 161 -6.26 16.93 -21.50
C ASN A 161 -7.13 16.92 -22.78
N ARG A 162 -8.38 16.43 -22.70
CA ARG A 162 -9.34 16.49 -23.81
C ARG A 162 -9.71 17.93 -24.16
N ARG A 163 -9.88 18.80 -23.15
CA ARG A 163 -10.18 20.23 -23.34
C ARG A 163 -9.06 20.96 -24.08
N ALA A 164 -7.81 20.57 -23.90
CA ALA A 164 -6.65 21.11 -24.60
C ALA A 164 -6.57 20.65 -26.07
N GLY A 165 -7.36 19.65 -26.46
CA GLY A 165 -7.41 19.13 -27.84
C GLY A 165 -8.05 20.11 -28.85
N PRO A 166 -7.95 19.82 -30.18
CA PRO A 166 -8.37 20.71 -31.24
C PRO A 166 -9.88 20.87 -31.40
N MET A 167 -10.69 19.95 -30.85
CA MET A 167 -12.15 19.93 -31.04
C MET A 167 -12.88 20.96 -30.18
N ARG A 168 -12.98 22.18 -30.65
CA ARG A 168 -13.66 23.28 -29.93
C ARG A 168 -15.13 23.02 -29.66
N VAL A 169 -15.83 22.24 -30.51
CA VAL A 169 -17.27 21.93 -30.40
C VAL A 169 -17.57 21.15 -29.09
N LEU A 170 -16.62 20.37 -28.58
CA LEU A 170 -16.80 19.56 -27.35
C LEU A 170 -16.57 20.34 -26.04
N ARG A 171 -16.08 21.59 -26.12
CA ARG A 171 -15.68 22.37 -24.93
C ARG A 171 -16.80 22.57 -23.93
N LYS A 172 -18.06 22.76 -24.39
CA LYS A 172 -19.23 22.92 -23.49
C LYS A 172 -19.51 21.63 -22.69
N SER A 173 -19.52 20.49 -23.39
CA SER A 173 -19.69 19.17 -22.76
C SER A 173 -18.58 18.85 -21.76
N ILE A 174 -17.33 19.07 -22.15
CA ILE A 174 -16.16 18.85 -21.28
C ILE A 174 -16.21 19.77 -20.05
N ALA A 175 -16.62 21.03 -20.23
CA ALA A 175 -16.76 21.97 -19.10
C ALA A 175 -17.83 21.53 -18.09
N ALA A 176 -18.95 20.98 -18.55
CA ALA A 176 -20.00 20.46 -17.69
C ALA A 176 -19.50 19.27 -16.85
N VAL A 177 -18.79 18.31 -17.46
CA VAL A 177 -18.18 17.18 -16.77
C VAL A 177 -17.13 17.66 -15.75
N LEU A 178 -16.26 18.60 -16.13
CA LEU A 178 -15.26 19.17 -15.21
C LEU A 178 -15.92 19.83 -14.00
N LYS A 179 -17.01 20.58 -14.19
CA LYS A 179 -17.76 21.21 -13.09
C LYS A 179 -18.24 20.15 -12.11
N THR A 180 -18.90 19.10 -12.59
CA THR A 180 -19.39 18.01 -11.72
C THR A 180 -18.23 17.31 -10.97
N LEU A 181 -17.11 17.07 -11.65
CA LEU A 181 -15.94 16.47 -11.01
C LEU A 181 -15.35 17.37 -9.93
N ASP A 182 -15.27 18.69 -10.17
CA ASP A 182 -14.79 19.67 -9.19
C ASP A 182 -15.71 19.71 -7.95
N GLU A 183 -17.02 19.71 -8.13
CA GLU A 183 -18.03 19.66 -7.05
C GLU A 183 -17.90 18.38 -6.20
N GLN A 184 -17.74 17.22 -6.85
CA GLN A 184 -17.56 15.93 -6.17
C GLN A 184 -16.22 15.85 -5.41
N ILE A 185 -15.15 16.41 -5.96
CA ILE A 185 -13.84 16.47 -5.29
C ILE A 185 -13.93 17.37 -4.06
N GLU A 186 -14.58 18.53 -4.16
CA GLU A 186 -14.76 19.45 -3.03
C GLU A 186 -15.59 18.83 -1.90
N ALA A 187 -16.66 18.11 -2.25
CA ALA A 187 -17.47 17.38 -1.27
C ALA A 187 -16.64 16.33 -0.52
N LEU A 188 -15.87 15.50 -1.27
CA LEU A 188 -14.97 14.51 -0.65
C LEU A 188 -13.86 15.16 0.19
N ASP A 189 -13.34 16.32 -0.20
CA ASP A 189 -12.34 17.02 0.59
C ASP A 189 -12.90 17.47 1.95
N LYS A 190 -14.18 17.89 1.99
CA LYS A 190 -14.89 18.22 3.24
C LYS A 190 -15.11 16.97 4.10
N ASP A 191 -15.56 15.86 3.49
CA ASP A 191 -15.80 14.60 4.20
C ASP A 191 -14.48 14.03 4.77
N ILE A 192 -13.40 14.05 4.00
CA ILE A 192 -12.06 13.63 4.46
C ILE A 192 -11.61 14.49 5.63
N GLY A 193 -11.76 15.82 5.54
CA GLY A 193 -11.39 16.73 6.63
C GLY A 193 -12.17 16.47 7.91
N ALA A 194 -13.49 16.28 7.80
CA ALA A 194 -14.35 15.94 8.95
C ALA A 194 -13.94 14.61 9.59
N HIS A 195 -13.65 13.59 8.75
CA HIS A 195 -13.24 12.28 9.21
C HIS A 195 -11.86 12.29 9.90
N LEU A 196 -10.90 13.05 9.35
CA LEU A 196 -9.59 13.26 9.99
C LEU A 196 -9.74 13.94 11.35
N GLY A 197 -10.54 15.01 11.43
CA GLY A 197 -10.81 15.71 12.67
C GLY A 197 -11.48 14.84 13.72
N GLN A 198 -12.34 13.90 13.32
CA GLN A 198 -13.03 13.00 14.24
C GLN A 198 -12.15 11.85 14.76
N TYR A 199 -11.33 11.23 13.92
CA TYR A 199 -10.65 9.99 14.24
C TYR A 199 -9.12 10.09 14.28
N PHE A 200 -8.52 11.11 13.68
CA PHE A 200 -7.07 11.24 13.50
C PHE A 200 -6.54 12.64 13.83
N ASN A 201 -7.31 13.45 14.56
CA ASN A 201 -7.03 14.88 14.77
C ASN A 201 -5.60 15.16 15.20
N GLU A 202 -5.12 14.47 16.24
CA GLU A 202 -3.77 14.71 16.75
C GLU A 202 -2.66 14.41 15.73
N LEU A 203 -2.85 13.38 14.90
CA LEU A 203 -1.87 13.00 13.90
C LEU A 203 -1.90 13.94 12.70
N ASP A 204 -3.12 14.38 12.32
CA ASP A 204 -3.34 15.31 11.22
C ASP A 204 -2.75 16.68 11.57
N GLU A 205 -3.05 17.25 12.74
CA GLU A 205 -2.48 18.51 13.22
C GLU A 205 -0.95 18.47 13.27
N ARG A 206 -0.38 17.36 13.75
CA ARG A 206 1.08 17.18 13.77
C ARG A 206 1.67 17.23 12.38
N PHE A 207 1.09 16.52 11.42
CA PHE A 207 1.60 16.47 10.05
C PHE A 207 1.39 17.79 9.30
N ASP A 208 0.26 18.45 9.50
CA ASP A 208 -0.05 19.75 8.90
C ASP A 208 0.88 20.87 9.42
N SER A 209 1.44 20.73 10.63
CA SER A 209 2.44 21.67 11.17
C SER A 209 3.70 21.79 10.30
N ILE A 210 3.97 20.84 9.39
CA ILE A 210 5.11 20.89 8.47
C ILE A 210 4.77 21.75 7.26
N LYS A 211 5.43 22.87 7.09
CA LYS A 211 5.28 23.70 5.88
C LYS A 211 5.57 22.90 4.62
N GLY A 212 4.55 22.74 3.79
CA GLY A 212 4.57 21.95 2.56
C GLY A 212 3.72 20.68 2.60
N MET A 213 3.31 20.24 3.78
CA MET A 213 2.26 19.24 3.91
C MET A 213 0.89 19.93 3.77
N GLY A 214 0.04 19.42 2.94
CA GLY A 214 -1.34 19.89 2.82
C GLY A 214 -2.31 18.79 3.20
N PRO A 215 -3.60 19.09 3.45
CA PRO A 215 -4.58 18.15 3.99
C PRO A 215 -4.68 16.85 3.19
N ASN A 216 -4.63 16.92 1.87
CA ASN A 216 -4.68 15.74 1.02
C ASN A 216 -3.43 14.85 1.12
N THR A 217 -2.27 15.45 1.44
CA THR A 217 -1.05 14.67 1.69
C THR A 217 -1.13 14.02 3.06
N CYS A 218 -1.57 14.75 4.08
CA CYS A 218 -1.80 14.22 5.44
C CYS A 218 -2.77 13.04 5.38
N ALA A 219 -3.94 13.22 4.77
CA ALA A 219 -4.93 12.16 4.56
C ALA A 219 -4.34 10.91 3.87
N SER A 220 -3.56 11.12 2.79
CA SER A 220 -2.94 10.02 2.05
C SER A 220 -1.89 9.27 2.88
N VAL A 221 -1.11 9.98 3.68
CA VAL A 221 -0.10 9.38 4.54
C VAL A 221 -0.75 8.64 5.70
N ILE A 222 -1.73 9.23 6.37
CA ILE A 222 -2.47 8.61 7.49
C ILE A 222 -3.19 7.35 7.00
N ALA A 223 -3.92 7.44 5.88
CA ALA A 223 -4.67 6.33 5.32
C ALA A 223 -3.78 5.15 4.90
N PHE A 224 -2.66 5.43 4.27
CA PHE A 224 -1.85 4.40 3.61
C PHE A 224 -0.48 4.17 4.23
N MET A 225 -0.19 4.75 5.40
CA MET A 225 1.01 4.46 6.20
C MET A 225 0.68 4.41 7.71
N PRO A 226 -0.34 3.61 8.11
CA PRO A 226 -0.74 3.52 9.52
C PRO A 226 0.38 2.98 10.43
N GLU A 227 1.41 2.37 9.86
CA GLU A 227 2.55 1.84 10.59
C GLU A 227 3.54 2.93 11.05
N LEU A 228 3.38 4.18 10.60
CA LEU A 228 4.26 5.28 11.02
C LEU A 228 4.23 5.45 12.54
N GLY A 229 5.40 5.69 13.11
CA GLY A 229 5.60 5.69 14.55
C GLY A 229 6.02 4.35 15.14
N HIS A 230 5.55 3.24 14.56
CA HIS A 230 5.77 1.88 15.08
C HIS A 230 6.87 1.11 14.33
N ILE A 231 7.34 1.61 13.18
CA ILE A 231 8.36 0.96 12.36
C ILE A 231 9.65 1.78 12.26
N SER A 232 10.74 1.11 11.89
CA SER A 232 12.01 1.80 11.62
C SER A 232 11.93 2.68 10.38
N ASN A 233 12.78 3.72 10.31
CA ASN A 233 12.87 4.60 9.14
C ASN A 233 13.23 3.84 7.84
N ALA A 234 14.04 2.79 7.94
CA ALA A 234 14.39 1.95 6.80
C ALA A 234 13.16 1.17 6.28
N ARG A 235 12.36 0.62 7.19
CA ARG A 235 11.11 -0.09 6.86
C ARG A 235 10.06 0.87 6.28
N ALA A 236 9.87 2.05 6.87
CA ALA A 236 8.99 3.09 6.35
C ALA A 236 9.38 3.49 4.91
N ALA A 237 10.68 3.74 4.67
CA ALA A 237 11.19 4.08 3.34
C ALA A 237 10.96 2.96 2.32
N LYS A 238 11.14 1.69 2.71
CA LYS A 238 10.86 0.53 1.86
C LYS A 238 9.38 0.43 1.52
N LEU A 239 8.48 0.57 2.50
CA LEU A 239 7.03 0.54 2.30
C LEU A 239 6.56 1.67 1.37
N ALA A 240 7.07 2.88 1.52
CA ALA A 240 6.75 4.01 0.65
C ALA A 240 7.42 3.91 -0.74
N GLY A 241 8.36 2.98 -0.93
CA GLY A 241 9.14 2.87 -2.17
C GLY A 241 10.11 4.05 -2.38
N LEU A 242 10.64 4.60 -1.29
CA LEU A 242 11.62 5.70 -1.28
C LEU A 242 13.01 5.23 -0.83
N ALA A 243 13.17 3.98 -0.44
CA ALA A 243 14.47 3.40 -0.12
C ALA A 243 15.32 3.27 -1.40
N PRO A 244 16.55 3.82 -1.44
CA PRO A 244 17.42 3.62 -2.58
C PRO A 244 17.92 2.17 -2.59
N LEU A 245 17.71 1.48 -3.70
CA LEU A 245 18.20 0.12 -3.92
C LEU A 245 19.58 0.18 -4.55
N ASN A 246 20.50 -0.59 -3.98
CA ASN A 246 21.83 -0.79 -4.57
C ASN A 246 21.70 -1.70 -5.80
N ASN A 247 22.51 -1.41 -6.81
CA ASN A 247 22.67 -2.25 -8.00
C ASN A 247 24.16 -2.43 -8.24
N ASP A 248 24.83 -3.02 -7.25
CA ASP A 248 26.27 -3.22 -7.24
C ASP A 248 26.55 -4.69 -7.60
N SER A 249 27.53 -4.95 -8.47
CA SER A 249 27.98 -6.29 -8.83
C SER A 249 29.51 -6.32 -8.95
N GLY A 250 30.17 -7.15 -8.15
CA GLY A 250 31.62 -7.22 -8.13
C GLY A 250 32.26 -5.86 -7.83
N THR A 251 33.15 -5.39 -8.72
CA THR A 251 33.79 -4.08 -8.63
C THR A 251 32.95 -2.93 -9.18
N SER A 252 31.85 -3.23 -9.88
CA SER A 252 30.97 -2.22 -10.51
C SER A 252 29.94 -1.70 -9.52
N ARG A 253 29.90 -0.37 -9.32
CA ARG A 253 28.88 0.32 -8.53
C ARG A 253 27.83 0.94 -9.45
N GLY A 254 26.64 0.34 -9.50
CA GLY A 254 25.53 0.81 -10.32
C GLY A 254 24.83 2.03 -9.73
N LYS A 255 24.02 2.71 -10.55
CA LYS A 255 23.19 3.82 -10.10
C LYS A 255 22.10 3.31 -9.17
N ARG A 256 22.02 3.89 -7.98
CA ARG A 256 20.92 3.62 -7.05
C ARG A 256 19.60 4.19 -7.58
N SER A 257 18.56 3.37 -7.54
CA SER A 257 17.20 3.76 -7.94
C SER A 257 16.20 3.42 -6.84
N ILE A 258 15.08 4.13 -6.80
CA ILE A 258 13.94 3.77 -5.97
C ILE A 258 13.00 2.86 -6.76
N TRP A 259 12.38 1.91 -6.07
CA TRP A 259 11.48 0.98 -6.75
C TRP A 259 10.44 0.37 -5.79
N GLY A 260 9.26 -0.02 -6.33
CA GLY A 260 8.20 -0.69 -5.57
C GLY A 260 7.50 0.22 -4.56
N GLY A 261 6.99 -0.36 -3.50
CA GLY A 261 6.30 0.32 -2.41
C GLY A 261 4.95 0.94 -2.79
N ARG A 262 4.35 1.65 -1.84
CA ARG A 262 3.02 2.28 -1.95
C ARG A 262 3.08 3.53 -2.82
N LYS A 263 2.75 3.38 -4.12
CA LYS A 263 2.84 4.46 -5.12
C LYS A 263 2.05 5.71 -4.71
N LEU A 264 0.85 5.54 -4.13
CA LEU A 264 0.00 6.65 -3.72
C LEU A 264 0.71 7.53 -2.67
N VAL A 265 1.28 6.92 -1.64
CA VAL A 265 2.07 7.61 -0.60
C VAL A 265 3.28 8.31 -1.21
N ARG A 266 4.03 7.62 -2.07
CA ARG A 266 5.21 8.21 -2.73
C ARG A 266 4.85 9.42 -3.57
N CYS A 267 3.74 9.38 -4.32
CA CYS A 267 3.26 10.51 -5.11
C CYS A 267 2.82 11.68 -4.21
N ALA A 268 2.07 11.41 -3.14
CA ALA A 268 1.64 12.43 -2.19
C ALA A 268 2.85 13.12 -1.53
N LEU A 269 3.82 12.36 -1.05
CA LEU A 269 5.06 12.89 -0.48
C LEU A 269 5.90 13.67 -1.49
N TYR A 270 5.93 13.26 -2.76
CA TYR A 270 6.63 14.00 -3.81
C TYR A 270 5.99 15.37 -4.04
N MET A 271 4.66 15.43 -4.11
CA MET A 271 3.93 16.70 -4.25
C MET A 271 4.15 17.61 -3.05
N ALA A 272 4.06 17.09 -1.83
CA ALA A 272 4.40 17.82 -0.61
C ALA A 272 5.85 18.35 -0.65
N THR A 273 6.79 17.55 -1.13
CA THR A 273 8.20 17.97 -1.26
C THR A 273 8.38 19.14 -2.20
N LEU A 274 7.63 19.22 -3.31
CA LEU A 274 7.70 20.38 -4.24
C LEU A 274 7.34 21.69 -3.53
N SER A 275 6.41 21.66 -2.58
CA SER A 275 6.09 22.80 -1.72
C SER A 275 7.13 22.98 -0.61
N ALA A 276 7.54 21.90 0.05
CA ALA A 276 8.46 21.96 1.18
C ALA A 276 9.86 22.51 0.80
N VAL A 277 10.37 22.22 -0.40
CA VAL A 277 11.65 22.79 -0.85
C VAL A 277 11.62 24.31 -1.04
N ARG A 278 10.43 24.91 -1.11
CA ARG A 278 10.24 26.36 -1.20
C ARG A 278 10.02 26.99 0.16
N PHE A 279 9.23 26.36 1.03
CA PHE A 279 8.67 26.97 2.22
C PHE A 279 9.18 26.37 3.54
N ASN A 280 9.77 25.17 3.53
CA ASN A 280 10.34 24.55 4.74
C ASN A 280 11.86 24.73 4.73
N PRO A 281 12.43 25.46 5.70
CA PRO A 281 13.86 25.80 5.70
C PRO A 281 14.76 24.56 5.76
N VAL A 282 14.38 23.53 6.52
CA VAL A 282 15.16 22.29 6.68
C VAL A 282 15.21 21.47 5.39
N ILE A 283 14.05 21.35 4.71
CA ILE A 283 13.97 20.63 3.44
C ILE A 283 14.64 21.42 2.32
N LYS A 284 14.48 22.75 2.30
CA LYS A 284 15.13 23.65 1.34
C LYS A 284 16.66 23.57 1.45
N ALA A 285 17.22 23.67 2.64
CA ALA A 285 18.66 23.59 2.85
C ALA A 285 19.20 22.21 2.41
N PHE A 286 18.50 21.13 2.75
CA PHE A 286 18.87 19.79 2.30
C PHE A 286 18.83 19.64 0.77
N TYR A 287 17.81 20.19 0.12
CA TYR A 287 17.69 20.21 -1.34
C TYR A 287 18.85 20.94 -2.01
N VAL A 288 19.14 22.18 -1.55
CA VAL A 288 20.24 22.99 -2.08
C VAL A 288 21.57 22.28 -1.94
N ARG A 289 21.85 21.69 -0.77
CA ARG A 289 23.07 20.90 -0.53
C ARG A 289 23.20 19.73 -1.51
N LEU A 290 22.08 19.03 -1.81
CA LEU A 290 22.11 17.91 -2.76
C LEU A 290 22.39 18.36 -4.19
N LEU A 291 21.88 19.51 -4.60
CA LEU A 291 22.16 20.11 -5.91
C LEU A 291 23.62 20.55 -6.02
N ALA A 292 24.15 21.18 -4.96
CA ALA A 292 25.56 21.57 -4.89
C ALA A 292 26.50 20.34 -4.97
N ALA A 293 26.06 19.20 -4.41
CA ALA A 293 26.77 17.92 -4.54
C ALA A 293 26.56 17.21 -5.90
N GLY A 294 26.04 17.92 -6.92
CA GLY A 294 25.90 17.40 -8.29
C GLY A 294 24.71 16.45 -8.53
N LYS A 295 23.76 16.32 -7.60
CA LYS A 295 22.56 15.49 -7.84
C LYS A 295 21.59 16.21 -8.78
N CYS A 296 21.03 15.46 -9.75
CA CYS A 296 19.98 16.01 -10.60
C CYS A 296 18.72 16.34 -9.77
N LYS A 297 17.94 17.33 -10.20
CA LYS A 297 16.74 17.86 -9.52
C LYS A 297 15.78 16.76 -9.07
N LYS A 298 15.47 15.79 -9.93
CA LYS A 298 14.53 14.70 -9.61
C LYS A 298 15.07 13.78 -8.50
N ALA A 299 16.36 13.46 -8.51
CA ALA A 299 16.98 12.64 -7.47
C ALA A 299 17.05 13.41 -6.14
N ALA A 300 17.35 14.71 -6.17
CA ALA A 300 17.35 15.57 -4.98
C ALA A 300 15.94 15.66 -4.37
N LEU A 301 14.89 15.86 -5.17
CA LEU A 301 13.50 15.86 -4.70
C LEU A 301 13.10 14.51 -4.10
N THR A 302 13.50 13.40 -4.71
CA THR A 302 13.24 12.05 -4.16
C THR A 302 13.93 11.86 -2.80
N ALA A 303 15.16 12.32 -2.65
CA ALA A 303 15.86 12.29 -1.36
C ALA A 303 15.19 13.20 -0.30
N CYS A 304 14.65 14.34 -0.71
CA CYS A 304 13.84 15.20 0.16
C CYS A 304 12.54 14.52 0.59
N SER A 305 11.84 13.82 -0.32
CA SER A 305 10.66 13.02 0.03
C SER A 305 10.98 11.93 1.04
N HIS A 306 12.14 11.27 0.89
CA HIS A 306 12.63 10.29 1.86
C HIS A 306 12.93 10.95 3.23
N LYS A 307 13.58 12.13 3.25
CA LYS A 307 13.81 12.89 4.50
C LYS A 307 12.47 13.29 5.15
N LEU A 308 11.51 13.78 4.36
CA LEU A 308 10.19 14.15 4.85
C LEU A 308 9.47 12.94 5.49
N LEU A 309 9.49 11.77 4.85
CA LEU A 309 8.92 10.55 5.42
C LEU A 309 9.56 10.16 6.76
N ARG A 310 10.88 10.29 6.89
CA ARG A 310 11.58 10.01 8.16
C ARG A 310 11.16 10.97 9.27
N ILE A 311 10.93 12.23 8.92
CA ILE A 311 10.41 13.24 9.84
C ILE A 311 9.02 12.85 10.31
N LEU A 312 8.11 12.54 9.40
CA LEU A 312 6.75 12.08 9.71
C LEU A 312 6.75 10.84 10.62
N ASN A 313 7.62 9.86 10.34
CA ASN A 313 7.76 8.69 11.20
C ASN A 313 8.27 9.03 12.61
N ALA A 314 9.19 9.98 12.73
CA ALA A 314 9.69 10.45 14.03
C ALA A 314 8.61 11.22 14.81
N MET A 315 7.85 12.07 14.14
CA MET A 315 6.75 12.84 14.75
C MET A 315 5.61 11.92 15.22
N ALA A 316 5.22 10.94 14.39
CA ALA A 316 4.24 9.93 14.78
C ALA A 316 4.68 9.12 16.01
N ARG A 317 5.99 8.80 16.11
CA ARG A 317 6.56 8.07 17.25
C ARG A 317 6.64 8.91 18.52
N SER A 318 7.08 10.17 18.40
CA SER A 318 7.32 11.05 19.57
C SER A 318 6.07 11.74 20.07
N GLY A 319 5.01 11.79 19.27
CA GLY A 319 3.82 12.58 19.58
C GLY A 319 4.02 14.10 19.53
N LYS A 320 5.19 14.57 19.06
CA LYS A 320 5.54 16.01 19.03
C LYS A 320 5.24 16.61 17.67
N ALA A 321 4.79 17.88 17.67
CA ALA A 321 4.64 18.69 16.47
C ALA A 321 6.01 18.96 15.80
N TRP A 322 5.97 19.50 14.58
CA TRP A 322 7.17 19.87 13.85
C TRP A 322 8.01 20.91 14.60
N ASN A 323 9.27 20.56 14.84
CA ASN A 323 10.28 21.49 15.34
C ASN A 323 11.50 21.48 14.39
N PRO A 324 11.80 22.59 13.70
CA PRO A 324 12.94 22.68 12.80
C PRO A 324 14.28 22.42 13.49
N GLU A 325 14.43 22.74 14.77
CA GLU A 325 15.67 22.57 15.52
C GLU A 325 16.03 21.10 15.73
N LEU A 326 15.01 20.23 15.97
CA LEU A 326 15.21 18.78 16.15
C LEU A 326 15.64 18.07 14.84
N HIS A 327 15.35 18.69 13.70
CA HIS A 327 15.65 18.15 12.38
C HIS A 327 16.66 19.01 11.63
N GLY A 328 17.26 19.94 12.36
CA GLY A 328 18.13 20.98 11.87
C GLY A 328 19.38 20.45 11.20
N LEU A 329 19.96 21.37 10.53
CA LEU A 329 21.26 21.36 9.98
C LEU A 329 22.29 21.12 11.10
N THR A 330 22.65 19.86 11.36
CA THR A 330 24.03 19.65 11.82
C THR A 330 24.91 20.11 10.67
N ALA A 331 25.61 21.18 10.90
CA ALA A 331 26.56 21.84 10.02
C ALA A 331 27.56 20.84 9.39
#